data_cd49cb04ddeb2e8fc45ad16a0f6c8549
#
_entry.id   cd49cb04ddeb2e8fc45ad16a0f6c8549
#
_cell.length_a   1.000
_cell.length_b   1.000
_cell.length_c   1.000
_cell.angle_alpha   90.00
_cell.angle_beta   90.00
_cell.angle_gamma   90.00
#
_symmetry.space_group_name_H-M   'P 1'
#
loop_
_entity.id
_entity.type
_entity.pdbx_description
1 polymer ?
#
loop_
_entity_poly.entity_id
_entity_poly.type
_entity_poly.pdbx_seq_one_letter_code
_entity_poly.pdbx_strand_id
1 'polypeptide(L)'
;MSDTSTPGSQTLSRGIRLLEIIAASDRPPTIAELAGALEVHRSVAYRLLLTLESHGLAFRDPSGRVALGAGLAALAAGVSRDLQQAALPELNAVANELGMTCLLAVQLDHEEAVTLISASPRQTVAVVSYRPGHRHPITRGGPGKAILLSLPAEAWPDDVDEQLRAEIDLSRRRGYALSHDEVVPSLWSVAVPLTLPGQPPASIAVIHVSLPHEEESIAERLKAAGERISRAYGA
;
A
#
# COMPACT_ATOMS: atom_id res chain seq x y z
N MET A 1 28.70 -14.07 -8.84
CA MET A 1 28.16 -13.60 -10.14
C MET A 1 27.82 -12.14 -9.92
N SER A 2 28.50 -11.25 -10.62
CA SER A 2 28.41 -9.80 -10.41
C SER A 2 27.04 -9.29 -10.87
N ASP A 3 26.28 -8.74 -9.95
CA ASP A 3 25.03 -8.02 -10.22
C ASP A 3 25.38 -6.76 -11.05
N THR A 4 25.18 -6.82 -12.36
CA THR A 4 25.31 -5.70 -13.28
C THR A 4 23.97 -4.95 -13.38
N SER A 5 23.45 -4.46 -12.25
CA SER A 5 22.37 -3.51 -12.29
C SER A 5 22.90 -2.20 -12.88
N THR A 6 22.45 -1.84 -14.07
CA THR A 6 22.75 -0.53 -14.69
C THR A 6 22.28 0.55 -13.70
N PRO A 7 23.16 1.45 -13.24
CA PRO A 7 22.76 2.45 -12.27
C PRO A 7 21.65 3.35 -12.85
N GLY A 8 20.51 3.38 -12.20
CA GLY A 8 19.38 4.22 -12.59
C GLY A 8 19.75 5.72 -12.55
N SER A 9 18.89 6.57 -13.13
CA SER A 9 19.10 8.04 -13.11
C SER A 9 18.98 8.60 -11.69
N GLN A 10 20.10 8.99 -11.10
CA GLN A 10 20.15 9.59 -9.76
C GLN A 10 19.29 10.86 -9.65
N THR A 11 19.23 11.66 -10.73
CA THR A 11 18.39 12.88 -10.77
C THR A 11 16.92 12.54 -10.71
N LEU A 12 16.46 11.53 -11.46
CA LEU A 12 15.08 11.06 -11.44
C LEU A 12 14.72 10.48 -10.05
N SER A 13 15.60 9.63 -9.51
CA SER A 13 15.42 9.05 -8.18
C SER A 13 15.25 10.13 -7.10
N ARG A 14 16.10 11.17 -7.12
CA ARG A 14 15.97 12.31 -6.20
C ARG A 14 14.67 13.09 -6.41
N GLY A 15 14.19 13.24 -7.65
CA GLY A 15 12.92 13.89 -7.94
C GLY A 15 11.73 13.10 -7.37
N ILE A 16 11.72 11.78 -7.54
CA ILE A 16 10.72 10.90 -6.95
C ILE A 16 10.78 10.95 -5.42
N ARG A 17 11.98 10.86 -4.83
CA ARG A 17 12.18 10.95 -3.39
C ARG A 17 11.68 12.27 -2.81
N LEU A 18 11.80 13.37 -3.55
CA LEU A 18 11.24 14.66 -3.16
C LEU A 18 9.72 14.62 -3.04
N LEU A 19 9.04 13.98 -4.00
CA LEU A 19 7.58 13.78 -3.94
C LEU A 19 7.18 12.90 -2.74
N GLU A 20 7.93 11.83 -2.45
CA GLU A 20 7.69 10.96 -1.30
C GLU A 20 7.82 11.71 0.04
N ILE A 21 8.84 12.55 0.18
CA ILE A 21 9.04 13.38 1.38
C ILE A 21 7.87 14.36 1.57
N ILE A 22 7.40 15.00 0.49
CA ILE A 22 6.24 15.90 0.55
C ILE A 22 4.98 15.11 0.97
N ALA A 23 4.78 13.91 0.40
CA ALA A 23 3.63 13.06 0.70
C ALA A 23 3.61 12.60 2.16
N ALA A 24 4.77 12.31 2.75
CA ALA A 24 4.93 11.83 4.12
C ALA A 24 4.94 12.96 5.18
N SER A 25 4.99 14.23 4.75
CA SER A 25 5.10 15.34 5.68
C SER A 25 3.74 15.72 6.28
N ASP A 26 3.64 15.86 7.61
CA ASP A 26 2.41 16.30 8.31
C ASP A 26 1.95 17.69 7.88
N ARG A 27 2.88 18.55 7.45
CA ARG A 27 2.64 19.89 6.92
C ARG A 27 3.48 20.13 5.68
N PRO A 28 3.02 20.97 4.73
CA PRO A 28 3.80 21.29 3.54
C PRO A 28 5.20 21.81 3.92
N PRO A 29 6.29 21.14 3.51
CA PRO A 29 7.66 21.52 3.85
C PRO A 29 8.14 22.73 3.03
N THR A 30 9.15 23.43 3.56
CA THR A 30 9.91 24.43 2.81
C THR A 30 10.99 23.77 1.94
N ILE A 31 11.51 24.51 0.95
CA ILE A 31 12.62 24.01 0.12
C ILE A 31 13.89 23.70 0.92
N ALA A 32 14.11 24.39 2.03
CA ALA A 32 15.25 24.13 2.91
C ALA A 32 15.08 22.81 3.68
N GLU A 33 13.87 22.52 4.17
CA GLU A 33 13.52 21.25 4.81
C GLU A 33 13.64 20.09 3.82
N LEU A 34 13.18 20.28 2.58
CA LEU A 34 13.32 19.27 1.50
C LEU A 34 14.78 19.00 1.13
N ALA A 35 15.61 20.05 1.02
CA ALA A 35 17.03 19.90 0.72
C ALA A 35 17.76 19.14 1.83
N GLY A 36 17.44 19.42 3.09
CA GLY A 36 17.97 18.69 4.25
C GLY A 36 17.56 17.22 4.25
N ALA A 37 16.27 16.93 4.01
CA ALA A 37 15.75 15.55 3.98
C ALA A 37 16.29 14.72 2.81
N LEU A 38 16.64 15.37 1.69
CA LEU A 38 17.30 14.74 0.54
C LEU A 38 18.82 14.67 0.67
N GLU A 39 19.40 15.28 1.71
CA GLU A 39 20.85 15.42 1.90
C GLU A 39 21.55 16.04 0.68
N VAL A 40 20.94 17.07 0.08
CA VAL A 40 21.50 17.76 -1.09
C VAL A 40 21.59 19.26 -0.85
N HIS A 41 22.44 19.93 -1.66
CA HIS A 41 22.48 21.38 -1.63
C HIS A 41 21.14 21.98 -2.08
N ARG A 42 20.73 23.11 -1.45
CA ARG A 42 19.45 23.80 -1.72
C ARG A 42 19.22 24.09 -3.23
N SER A 43 20.27 24.40 -3.97
CA SER A 43 20.17 24.65 -5.42
C SER A 43 19.79 23.39 -6.23
N VAL A 44 20.18 22.21 -5.74
CA VAL A 44 19.79 20.94 -6.37
C VAL A 44 18.30 20.66 -6.11
N ALA A 45 17.87 20.76 -4.85
CA ALA A 45 16.46 20.61 -4.49
C ALA A 45 15.58 21.62 -5.24
N TYR A 46 16.05 22.87 -5.40
CA TYR A 46 15.32 23.88 -6.17
C TYR A 46 15.14 23.51 -7.64
N ARG A 47 16.17 22.98 -8.31
CA ARG A 47 16.06 22.55 -9.72
C ARG A 47 15.12 21.33 -9.87
N LEU A 48 15.18 20.37 -8.97
CA LEU A 48 14.25 19.25 -8.94
C LEU A 48 12.81 19.75 -8.79
N LEU A 49 12.58 20.67 -7.85
CA LEU A 49 11.26 21.24 -7.62
C LEU A 49 10.72 21.98 -8.84
N LEU A 50 11.54 22.82 -9.50
CA LEU A 50 11.13 23.50 -10.75
C LEU A 50 10.67 22.52 -11.83
N THR A 51 11.37 21.39 -11.97
CA THR A 51 10.97 20.34 -12.91
C THR A 51 9.64 19.72 -12.51
N LEU A 52 9.43 19.40 -11.22
CA LEU A 52 8.18 18.84 -10.74
C LEU A 52 7.00 19.84 -10.90
N GLU A 53 7.26 21.13 -10.65
CA GLU A 53 6.28 22.20 -10.86
C GLU A 53 5.90 22.34 -12.34
N SER A 54 6.87 22.28 -13.25
CA SER A 54 6.59 22.36 -14.71
C SER A 54 5.75 21.21 -15.25
N HIS A 55 5.76 20.06 -14.53
CA HIS A 55 4.90 18.91 -14.82
C HIS A 55 3.63 18.87 -13.97
N GLY A 56 3.37 19.88 -13.14
CA GLY A 56 2.20 19.93 -12.25
C GLY A 56 2.21 18.87 -11.14
N LEU A 57 3.38 18.25 -10.84
CA LEU A 57 3.52 17.21 -9.81
C LEU A 57 3.75 17.78 -8.41
N ALA A 58 4.19 19.03 -8.32
CA ALA A 58 4.32 19.80 -7.09
C ALA A 58 3.90 21.24 -7.35
N PHE A 59 3.63 22.01 -6.29
CA PHE A 59 3.43 23.46 -6.37
C PHE A 59 3.88 24.11 -5.07
N ARG A 60 4.21 25.40 -5.17
CA ARG A 60 4.51 26.24 -4.00
C ARG A 60 3.34 27.18 -3.70
N ASP A 61 2.99 27.24 -2.43
CA ASP A 61 2.04 28.23 -1.95
C ASP A 61 2.70 29.64 -1.84
N PRO A 62 1.92 30.70 -1.60
CA PRO A 62 2.45 32.06 -1.44
C PRO A 62 3.47 32.22 -0.29
N SER A 63 3.47 31.31 0.69
CA SER A 63 4.44 31.30 1.79
C SER A 63 5.75 30.54 1.44
N GLY A 64 5.85 30.00 0.23
CA GLY A 64 7.00 29.23 -0.24
C GLY A 64 7.04 27.78 0.25
N ARG A 65 5.95 27.27 0.81
CA ARG A 65 5.81 25.85 1.19
C ARG A 65 5.40 25.02 -0.02
N VAL A 66 5.88 23.78 -0.06
CA VAL A 66 5.73 22.87 -1.20
C VAL A 66 4.69 21.82 -0.87
N ALA A 67 3.75 21.61 -1.79
CA ALA A 67 2.74 20.55 -1.70
C ALA A 67 2.68 19.75 -3.01
N LEU A 68 2.07 18.56 -2.93
CA LEU A 68 1.84 17.71 -4.11
C LEU A 68 0.86 18.40 -5.08
N GLY A 69 1.19 18.32 -6.36
CA GLY A 69 0.38 18.90 -7.43
C GLY A 69 -0.69 17.95 -7.98
N ALA A 70 -1.76 18.51 -8.55
CA ALA A 70 -2.88 17.75 -9.13
C ALA A 70 -2.48 16.84 -10.31
N GLY A 71 -1.31 17.08 -10.95
CA GLY A 71 -0.76 16.21 -11.98
C GLY A 71 -0.55 14.77 -11.51
N LEU A 72 -0.27 14.56 -10.21
CA LEU A 72 -0.17 13.22 -9.63
C LEU A 72 -1.51 12.48 -9.66
N ALA A 73 -2.62 13.16 -9.40
CA ALA A 73 -3.94 12.54 -9.50
C ALA A 73 -4.26 12.11 -10.94
N ALA A 74 -3.86 12.90 -11.93
CA ALA A 74 -4.01 12.54 -13.34
C ALA A 74 -3.18 11.31 -13.72
N LEU A 75 -1.95 11.19 -13.23
CA LEU A 75 -1.13 9.99 -13.42
C LEU A 75 -1.73 8.77 -12.72
N ALA A 76 -2.19 8.94 -11.49
CA ALA A 76 -2.80 7.86 -10.70
C ALA A 76 -4.13 7.35 -11.27
N ALA A 77 -4.85 8.16 -12.04
CA ALA A 77 -6.16 7.79 -12.61
C ALA A 77 -6.09 6.56 -13.55
N GLY A 78 -4.91 6.28 -14.12
CA GLY A 78 -4.68 5.10 -14.98
C GLY A 78 -4.13 3.88 -14.25
N VAL A 79 -3.74 4.01 -12.98
CA VAL A 79 -3.09 2.92 -12.24
C VAL A 79 -4.08 1.82 -11.93
N SER A 80 -3.84 0.62 -12.46
CA SER A 80 -4.65 -0.58 -12.20
C SER A 80 -6.16 -0.33 -12.27
N ARG A 81 -6.62 0.51 -13.21
CA ARG A 81 -8.00 0.98 -13.30
C ARG A 81 -9.01 -0.16 -13.33
N ASP A 82 -8.73 -1.18 -14.15
CA ASP A 82 -9.64 -2.32 -14.31
C ASP A 82 -9.71 -3.14 -13.01
N LEU A 83 -8.58 -3.30 -12.32
CA LEU A 83 -8.55 -3.94 -11.01
C LEU A 83 -9.34 -3.15 -9.96
N GLN A 84 -9.19 -1.83 -9.93
CA GLN A 84 -9.96 -0.99 -9.02
C GLN A 84 -11.47 -1.07 -9.29
N GLN A 85 -11.87 -1.08 -10.57
CA GLN A 85 -13.27 -1.23 -10.97
C GLN A 85 -13.85 -2.59 -10.59
N ALA A 86 -13.08 -3.67 -10.75
CA ALA A 86 -13.49 -5.02 -10.35
C ALA A 86 -13.55 -5.17 -8.82
N ALA A 87 -12.61 -4.56 -8.09
CA ALA A 87 -12.47 -4.72 -6.65
C ALA A 87 -13.46 -3.87 -5.84
N LEU A 88 -13.72 -2.63 -6.22
CA LEU A 88 -14.49 -1.68 -5.40
C LEU A 88 -15.88 -2.17 -4.98
N PRO A 89 -16.70 -2.80 -5.85
CA PRO A 89 -18.00 -3.36 -5.45
C PRO A 89 -17.87 -4.42 -4.37
N GLU A 90 -16.90 -5.31 -4.51
CA GLU A 90 -16.66 -6.42 -3.60
C GLU A 90 -16.13 -5.96 -2.24
N LEU A 91 -15.18 -5.01 -2.23
CA LEU A 91 -14.70 -4.40 -0.99
C LEU A 91 -15.82 -3.68 -0.24
N ASN A 92 -16.69 -2.96 -0.94
CA ASN A 92 -17.84 -2.31 -0.33
C ASN A 92 -18.82 -3.33 0.27
N ALA A 93 -19.07 -4.45 -0.42
CA ALA A 93 -19.95 -5.50 0.08
C ALA A 93 -19.39 -6.11 1.37
N VAL A 94 -18.10 -6.50 1.37
CA VAL A 94 -17.41 -7.03 2.56
C VAL A 94 -17.40 -6.02 3.70
N ALA A 95 -17.04 -4.76 3.42
CA ALA A 95 -16.97 -3.73 4.43
C ALA A 95 -18.32 -3.50 5.12
N ASN A 96 -19.41 -3.43 4.35
CA ASN A 96 -20.75 -3.23 4.91
C ASN A 96 -21.27 -4.46 5.66
N GLU A 97 -20.96 -5.65 5.19
CA GLU A 97 -21.41 -6.89 5.83
C GLU A 97 -20.70 -7.13 7.16
N LEU A 98 -19.38 -6.98 7.19
CA LEU A 98 -18.58 -7.22 8.39
C LEU A 98 -18.49 -6.01 9.33
N GLY A 99 -18.92 -4.82 8.91
CA GLY A 99 -18.76 -3.59 9.68
C GLY A 99 -17.30 -3.15 9.84
N MET A 100 -16.40 -3.59 8.95
CA MET A 100 -14.94 -3.39 9.03
C MET A 100 -14.45 -2.66 7.79
N THR A 101 -13.35 -1.91 7.89
CA THR A 101 -12.72 -1.35 6.69
C THR A 101 -12.08 -2.49 5.89
N CYS A 102 -12.44 -2.60 4.61
CA CYS A 102 -11.89 -3.57 3.68
C CYS A 102 -10.96 -2.88 2.68
N LEU A 103 -9.82 -3.48 2.37
CA LEU A 103 -8.84 -2.91 1.45
C LEU A 103 -8.23 -3.98 0.53
N LEU A 104 -7.70 -3.50 -0.60
CA LEU A 104 -6.85 -4.25 -1.49
C LEU A 104 -5.47 -3.61 -1.47
N ALA A 105 -4.45 -4.40 -1.16
CA ALA A 105 -3.04 -4.00 -1.21
C ALA A 105 -2.34 -4.77 -2.33
N VAL A 106 -1.38 -4.12 -2.97
CA VAL A 106 -0.52 -4.71 -4.00
C VAL A 106 0.94 -4.57 -3.60
N GLN A 107 1.76 -5.54 -3.95
CA GLN A 107 3.20 -5.47 -3.76
C GLN A 107 3.76 -4.32 -4.60
N LEU A 108 4.50 -3.42 -3.99
CA LEU A 108 5.12 -2.27 -4.65
C LEU A 108 6.54 -2.61 -5.11
N ASP A 109 7.30 -3.24 -4.22
CA ASP A 109 8.66 -3.72 -4.45
C ASP A 109 8.95 -4.95 -3.57
N HIS A 110 10.24 -5.28 -3.39
CA HIS A 110 10.65 -6.45 -2.60
C HIS A 110 10.29 -6.35 -1.10
N GLU A 111 10.18 -5.15 -0.55
CA GLU A 111 10.02 -4.90 0.89
C GLU A 111 8.63 -4.37 1.25
N GLU A 112 7.95 -3.69 0.33
CA GLU A 112 6.75 -2.93 0.64
C GLU A 112 5.54 -3.30 -0.23
N ALA A 113 4.39 -3.12 0.36
CA ALA A 113 3.10 -3.10 -0.33
C ALA A 113 2.44 -1.73 -0.18
N VAL A 114 1.53 -1.42 -1.09
CA VAL A 114 0.74 -0.19 -1.07
C VAL A 114 -0.75 -0.51 -1.11
N THR A 115 -1.53 0.18 -0.30
CA THR A 115 -2.99 0.13 -0.40
C THR A 115 -3.43 0.78 -1.69
N LEU A 116 -3.96 -0.01 -2.63
CA LEU A 116 -4.45 0.47 -3.91
C LEU A 116 -5.84 1.11 -3.78
N ILE A 117 -6.71 0.48 -3.01
CA ILE A 117 -8.09 0.91 -2.80
C ILE A 117 -8.60 0.45 -1.44
N SER A 118 -9.52 1.19 -0.85
CA SER A 118 -10.18 0.81 0.40
C SER A 118 -11.65 1.19 0.38
N ALA A 119 -12.46 0.46 1.12
CA ALA A 119 -13.87 0.70 1.35
C ALA A 119 -14.17 0.67 2.85
N SER A 120 -14.92 1.66 3.31
CA SER A 120 -15.35 1.75 4.72
C SER A 120 -16.83 1.38 4.85
N PRO A 121 -17.25 0.79 5.97
CA PRO A 121 -18.66 0.49 6.21
C PRO A 121 -19.48 1.78 6.28
N ARG A 122 -20.70 1.76 5.76
CA ARG A 122 -21.58 2.94 5.69
C ARG A 122 -22.18 3.37 7.03
N GLN A 123 -22.30 2.43 7.97
CA GLN A 123 -23.01 2.63 9.26
C GLN A 123 -22.10 2.27 10.43
N THR A 124 -21.06 3.08 10.67
CA THR A 124 -20.15 2.84 11.81
C THR A 124 -19.77 4.16 12.46
N VAL A 125 -19.78 4.20 13.81
CA VAL A 125 -19.47 5.39 14.62
C VAL A 125 -17.97 5.73 14.59
N ALA A 126 -17.12 4.73 14.38
CA ALA A 126 -15.66 4.91 14.24
C ALA A 126 -15.13 4.02 13.12
N VAL A 127 -14.46 4.62 12.16
CA VAL A 127 -13.85 3.93 11.02
C VAL A 127 -12.34 4.10 11.07
N VAL A 128 -11.62 3.00 10.99
CA VAL A 128 -10.18 3.05 10.74
C VAL A 128 -9.99 3.45 9.27
N SER A 129 -9.49 4.66 9.06
CA SER A 129 -9.24 5.18 7.71
C SER A 129 -7.89 4.66 7.21
N TYR A 130 -7.94 3.72 6.27
CA TYR A 130 -6.76 3.28 5.52
C TYR A 130 -6.87 3.84 4.10
N ARG A 131 -6.06 4.86 3.83
CA ARG A 131 -6.17 5.61 2.56
C ARG A 131 -5.41 4.92 1.44
N PRO A 132 -5.90 4.99 0.18
CA PRO A 132 -5.08 4.63 -0.97
C PRO A 132 -3.73 5.36 -0.97
N GLY A 133 -2.68 4.66 -1.37
CA GLY A 133 -1.30 5.17 -1.31
C GLY A 133 -0.57 4.92 0.01
N HIS A 134 -1.23 4.39 1.05
CA HIS A 134 -0.54 4.03 2.29
C HIS A 134 0.39 2.83 2.05
N ARG A 135 1.68 3.03 2.33
CA ARG A 135 2.73 2.00 2.21
C ARG A 135 2.93 1.30 3.54
N HIS A 136 3.21 0.02 3.48
CA HIS A 136 3.55 -0.78 4.66
C HIS A 136 4.50 -1.93 4.28
N PRO A 137 5.38 -2.38 5.19
CA PRO A 137 6.23 -3.52 4.95
C PRO A 137 5.41 -4.78 4.65
N ILE A 138 5.90 -5.66 3.76
CA ILE A 138 5.25 -6.95 3.51
C ILE A 138 5.52 -7.96 4.64
N THR A 139 6.48 -7.68 5.51
CA THR A 139 6.81 -8.48 6.70
C THR A 139 5.93 -8.19 7.91
N ARG A 140 5.06 -7.15 7.85
CA ARG A 140 4.20 -6.74 8.96
C ARG A 140 2.77 -6.47 8.51
N GLY A 141 1.83 -6.73 9.42
CA GLY A 141 0.41 -6.53 9.18
C GLY A 141 -0.20 -7.61 8.29
N GLY A 142 -1.51 -7.81 8.43
CA GLY A 142 -2.22 -8.84 7.69
C GLY A 142 -2.04 -8.73 6.17
N PRO A 143 -2.23 -7.54 5.55
CA PRO A 143 -2.09 -7.40 4.10
C PRO A 143 -0.71 -7.79 3.57
N GLY A 144 0.38 -7.33 4.23
CA GLY A 144 1.75 -7.67 3.87
C GLY A 144 2.03 -9.17 3.99
N LYS A 145 1.70 -9.74 5.14
CA LYS A 145 1.87 -11.19 5.38
C LYS A 145 1.06 -12.03 4.41
N ALA A 146 -0.15 -11.60 4.01
CA ALA A 146 -0.94 -12.31 3.01
C ALA A 146 -0.25 -12.29 1.62
N ILE A 147 0.46 -11.24 1.26
CA ILE A 147 1.30 -11.22 0.06
C ILE A 147 2.42 -12.26 0.18
N LEU A 148 3.11 -12.35 1.33
CA LEU A 148 4.15 -13.35 1.56
C LEU A 148 3.65 -14.80 1.42
N LEU A 149 2.36 -15.05 1.71
CA LEU A 149 1.76 -16.38 1.50
C LEU A 149 1.80 -16.83 0.03
N SER A 150 1.70 -15.89 -0.90
CA SER A 150 1.70 -16.15 -2.34
C SER A 150 3.10 -16.21 -2.96
N LEU A 151 4.12 -15.76 -2.23
CA LEU A 151 5.49 -15.72 -2.71
C LEU A 151 6.26 -17.00 -2.33
N PRO A 152 7.16 -17.50 -3.19
CA PRO A 152 8.13 -18.52 -2.79
C PRO A 152 9.14 -17.92 -1.79
N ALA A 153 9.72 -18.76 -0.94
CA ALA A 153 10.59 -18.30 0.15
C ALA A 153 11.83 -17.53 -0.35
N GLU A 154 12.29 -17.83 -1.56
CA GLU A 154 13.43 -17.19 -2.20
C GLU A 154 13.15 -15.74 -2.64
N ALA A 155 11.86 -15.37 -2.71
CA ALA A 155 11.39 -14.03 -3.05
C ALA A 155 10.97 -13.23 -1.81
N TRP A 156 11.23 -13.72 -0.60
CA TRP A 156 10.95 -12.99 0.62
C TRP A 156 12.05 -11.97 0.92
N PRO A 157 11.73 -10.86 1.61
CA PRO A 157 12.73 -9.93 2.13
C PRO A 157 13.77 -10.60 3.03
N ASP A 158 14.96 -10.03 3.07
CA ASP A 158 16.09 -10.57 3.85
C ASP A 158 15.84 -10.50 5.37
N ASP A 159 14.96 -9.61 5.83
CA ASP A 159 14.58 -9.40 7.24
C ASP A 159 13.53 -10.39 7.77
N VAL A 160 13.10 -11.38 6.96
CA VAL A 160 12.17 -12.43 7.39
C VAL A 160 12.91 -13.41 8.31
N ASP A 161 12.67 -13.25 9.61
CA ASP A 161 13.26 -14.09 10.65
C ASP A 161 12.52 -15.44 10.80
N GLU A 162 13.04 -16.31 11.68
CA GLU A 162 12.47 -17.65 11.93
C GLU A 162 11.06 -17.59 12.53
N GLN A 163 10.77 -16.58 13.35
CA GLN A 163 9.43 -16.40 13.95
C GLN A 163 8.40 -16.07 12.88
N LEU A 164 8.71 -15.12 12.00
CA LEU A 164 7.82 -14.75 10.89
C LEU A 164 7.66 -15.93 9.90
N ARG A 165 8.75 -16.71 9.63
CA ARG A 165 8.64 -17.93 8.80
C ARG A 165 7.62 -18.91 9.37
N ALA A 166 7.71 -19.21 10.67
CA ALA A 166 6.79 -20.13 11.34
C ALA A 166 5.34 -19.60 11.29
N GLU A 167 5.15 -18.29 11.44
CA GLU A 167 3.84 -17.64 11.33
C GLU A 167 3.27 -17.72 9.91
N ILE A 168 4.09 -17.48 8.88
CA ILE A 168 3.69 -17.63 7.48
C ILE A 168 3.30 -19.07 7.16
N ASP A 169 4.04 -20.06 7.66
CA ASP A 169 3.71 -21.47 7.47
C ASP A 169 2.39 -21.86 8.16
N LEU A 170 2.12 -21.31 9.35
CA LEU A 170 0.82 -21.47 10.00
C LEU A 170 -0.28 -20.82 9.15
N SER A 171 -0.05 -19.61 8.67
CA SER A 171 -0.98 -18.86 7.84
C SER A 171 -1.26 -19.55 6.52
N ARG A 172 -0.28 -20.20 5.90
CA ARG A 172 -0.48 -21.04 4.71
C ARG A 172 -1.42 -22.23 4.97
N ARG A 173 -1.26 -22.90 6.13
CA ARG A 173 -2.13 -24.02 6.51
C ARG A 173 -3.58 -23.61 6.72
N ARG A 174 -3.82 -22.44 7.36
CA ARG A 174 -5.19 -21.92 7.59
C ARG A 174 -5.76 -21.15 6.39
N GLY A 175 -4.88 -20.69 5.48
CA GLY A 175 -5.27 -20.00 4.25
C GLY A 175 -5.59 -18.52 4.43
N TYR A 176 -5.13 -17.88 5.51
CA TYR A 176 -5.22 -16.44 5.76
C TYR A 176 -4.12 -15.98 6.72
N ALA A 177 -3.77 -14.70 6.64
CA ALA A 177 -2.88 -14.03 7.58
C ALA A 177 -3.69 -13.26 8.63
N LEU A 178 -3.17 -13.24 9.85
CA LEU A 178 -3.70 -12.48 10.98
C LEU A 178 -2.62 -11.53 11.50
N SER A 179 -3.00 -10.34 11.94
CA SER A 179 -2.11 -9.45 12.68
C SER A 179 -2.86 -8.64 13.73
N HIS A 180 -2.13 -8.29 14.79
CA HIS A 180 -2.60 -7.40 15.84
C HIS A 180 -1.44 -6.55 16.34
N ASP A 181 -1.63 -5.24 16.50
CA ASP A 181 -0.63 -4.28 17.02
C ASP A 181 0.68 -4.15 16.20
N GLU A 182 0.73 -4.62 14.96
CA GLU A 182 2.00 -4.69 14.23
C GLU A 182 2.36 -3.42 13.43
N VAL A 183 1.38 -2.81 12.78
CA VAL A 183 1.58 -1.61 11.97
C VAL A 183 0.97 -0.39 12.64
N VAL A 184 -0.23 -0.53 13.13
CA VAL A 184 -0.93 0.51 13.89
C VAL A 184 -1.38 -0.10 15.23
N PRO A 185 -1.06 0.54 16.36
CA PRO A 185 -1.48 0.07 17.66
C PRO A 185 -3.00 -0.17 17.75
N SER A 186 -3.38 -1.23 18.44
CA SER A 186 -4.78 -1.65 18.66
C SER A 186 -5.54 -2.05 17.39
N LEU A 187 -4.88 -2.23 16.26
CA LEU A 187 -5.54 -2.71 15.04
C LEU A 187 -5.36 -4.20 14.83
N TRP A 188 -6.48 -4.87 14.59
CA TRP A 188 -6.57 -6.22 14.04
C TRP A 188 -6.67 -6.19 12.53
N SER A 189 -6.10 -7.19 11.89
CA SER A 189 -6.27 -7.42 10.46
C SER A 189 -6.34 -8.91 10.15
N VAL A 190 -7.33 -9.29 9.34
CA VAL A 190 -7.41 -10.59 8.68
C VAL A 190 -7.25 -10.36 7.19
N ALA A 191 -6.38 -11.12 6.53
CA ALA A 191 -6.06 -10.93 5.13
C ALA A 191 -5.90 -12.25 4.39
N VAL A 192 -6.27 -12.26 3.11
CA VAL A 192 -6.08 -13.40 2.21
C VAL A 192 -5.27 -12.97 0.99
N PRO A 193 -4.42 -13.84 0.43
CA PRO A 193 -3.71 -13.55 -0.81
C PRO A 193 -4.70 -13.43 -1.98
N LEU A 194 -4.36 -12.57 -2.93
CA LEU A 194 -5.07 -12.41 -4.19
C LEU A 194 -4.07 -12.52 -5.34
N THR A 195 -4.25 -13.51 -6.19
CA THR A 195 -3.41 -13.70 -7.38
C THR A 195 -4.20 -13.32 -8.62
N LEU A 196 -3.66 -12.40 -9.40
CA LEU A 196 -4.29 -11.89 -10.62
C LEU A 196 -3.31 -12.00 -11.79
N PRO A 197 -3.74 -12.49 -12.97
CA PRO A 197 -2.88 -12.59 -14.14
C PRO A 197 -2.27 -11.22 -14.52
N GLY A 198 -0.95 -11.19 -14.69
CA GLY A 198 -0.24 -9.98 -15.12
C GLY A 198 -0.17 -8.85 -14.10
N GLN A 199 -0.62 -9.07 -12.85
CA GLN A 199 -0.49 -8.12 -11.76
C GLN A 199 0.56 -8.56 -10.74
N PRO A 200 1.19 -7.62 -10.02
CA PRO A 200 1.99 -7.96 -8.85
C PRO A 200 1.18 -8.75 -7.80
N PRO A 201 1.83 -9.52 -6.94
CA PRO A 201 1.17 -10.15 -5.80
C PRO A 201 0.34 -9.14 -5.01
N ALA A 202 -0.85 -9.57 -4.62
CA ALA A 202 -1.82 -8.71 -3.96
C ALA A 202 -2.49 -9.43 -2.78
N SER A 203 -3.23 -8.68 -1.98
CA SER A 203 -4.04 -9.20 -0.89
C SER A 203 -5.31 -8.39 -0.71
N ILE A 204 -6.34 -9.06 -0.19
CA ILE A 204 -7.54 -8.41 0.35
C ILE A 204 -7.52 -8.57 1.86
N ALA A 205 -7.81 -7.51 2.56
CA ALA A 205 -7.80 -7.51 4.02
C ALA A 205 -8.96 -6.71 4.59
N VAL A 206 -9.36 -7.09 5.80
CA VAL A 206 -10.14 -6.20 6.67
C VAL A 206 -9.29 -5.75 7.83
N ILE A 207 -9.58 -4.53 8.32
CA ILE A 207 -8.95 -3.93 9.49
C ILE A 207 -10.00 -3.35 10.41
N HIS A 208 -9.81 -3.54 11.73
CA HIS A 208 -10.69 -3.01 12.75
C HIS A 208 -9.99 -2.94 14.12
N VAL A 209 -10.51 -2.16 15.03
CA VAL A 209 -10.01 -2.08 16.44
C VAL A 209 -10.38 -3.32 17.29
N SER A 210 -11.26 -4.19 16.79
CA SER A 210 -11.63 -5.47 17.39
C SER A 210 -12.02 -6.45 16.29
N LEU A 211 -12.10 -7.75 16.60
CA LEU A 211 -12.64 -8.74 15.67
C LEU A 211 -14.10 -9.06 16.12
N PRO A 212 -15.10 -8.45 15.47
CA PRO A 212 -16.51 -8.69 15.81
C PRO A 212 -17.04 -10.05 15.31
N HIS A 213 -16.26 -10.75 14.48
CA HIS A 213 -16.57 -12.05 13.89
C HIS A 213 -15.40 -13.01 14.07
N GLU A 214 -15.67 -14.31 13.98
CA GLU A 214 -14.64 -15.36 13.97
C GLU A 214 -13.70 -15.19 12.77
N GLU A 215 -12.40 -15.39 12.99
CA GLU A 215 -11.34 -15.16 11.98
C GLU A 215 -11.57 -15.97 10.71
N GLU A 216 -11.96 -17.23 10.86
CA GLU A 216 -12.27 -18.13 9.74
C GLU A 216 -13.43 -17.60 8.90
N SER A 217 -14.50 -17.13 9.53
CA SER A 217 -15.66 -16.57 8.83
C SER A 217 -15.27 -15.30 8.04
N ILE A 218 -14.44 -14.42 8.62
CA ILE A 218 -13.90 -13.27 7.91
C ILE A 218 -13.07 -13.72 6.71
N ALA A 219 -12.17 -14.69 6.90
CA ALA A 219 -11.30 -15.19 5.84
C ALA A 219 -12.07 -15.81 4.68
N GLU A 220 -13.14 -16.58 4.97
CA GLU A 220 -14.02 -17.15 3.93
C GLU A 220 -14.71 -16.05 3.10
N ARG A 221 -15.18 -15.00 3.76
CA ARG A 221 -15.79 -13.86 3.06
C ARG A 221 -14.78 -13.12 2.17
N LEU A 222 -13.55 -12.95 2.64
CA LEU A 222 -12.46 -12.36 1.85
C LEU A 222 -12.09 -13.25 0.66
N LYS A 223 -11.96 -14.57 0.83
CA LYS A 223 -11.68 -15.52 -0.25
C LYS A 223 -12.77 -15.47 -1.33
N ALA A 224 -14.04 -15.50 -0.93
CA ALA A 224 -15.16 -15.41 -1.86
C ALA A 224 -15.16 -14.07 -2.63
N ALA A 225 -14.83 -12.95 -1.97
CA ALA A 225 -14.68 -11.67 -2.64
C ALA A 225 -13.49 -11.68 -3.62
N GLY A 226 -12.35 -12.26 -3.24
CA GLY A 226 -11.18 -12.43 -4.09
C GLY A 226 -11.48 -13.21 -5.38
N GLU A 227 -12.23 -14.30 -5.28
CA GLU A 227 -12.65 -15.06 -6.44
C GLU A 227 -13.56 -14.27 -7.40
N ARG A 228 -14.46 -13.44 -6.85
CA ARG A 228 -15.31 -12.56 -7.68
C ARG A 228 -14.51 -11.47 -8.36
N ILE A 229 -13.56 -10.86 -7.64
CA ILE A 229 -12.62 -9.87 -8.21
C ILE A 229 -11.80 -10.51 -9.34
N SER A 230 -11.22 -11.68 -9.11
CA SER A 230 -10.40 -12.38 -10.11
C SER A 230 -11.20 -12.69 -11.37
N ARG A 231 -12.46 -13.14 -11.24
CA ARG A 231 -13.35 -13.37 -12.37
C ARG A 231 -13.70 -12.10 -13.13
N ALA A 232 -14.03 -11.02 -12.42
CA ALA A 232 -14.40 -9.75 -13.03
C ALA A 232 -13.20 -9.06 -13.70
N TYR A 233 -11.99 -9.25 -13.16
CA TYR A 233 -10.74 -8.70 -13.71
C TYR A 233 -10.26 -9.48 -14.94
N GLY A 234 -10.47 -10.80 -15.00
CA GLY A 234 -10.06 -11.70 -16.09
C GLY A 234 -11.09 -11.88 -17.21
N ALA A 235 -12.24 -11.23 -17.11
CA ALA A 235 -13.29 -11.24 -18.13
C ALA A 235 -13.10 -10.08 -19.13
#